data_c8d283bd472600e95cac7810a9d743ca
#
_entry.id   c8d283bd472600e95cac7810a9d743ca
#
_cell.length_a   1.000
_cell.length_b   1.000
_cell.length_c   1.000
_cell.angle_alpha   90.00
_cell.angle_beta   90.00
_cell.angle_gamma   90.00
#
_symmetry.space_group_name_H-M   'P 1'
#
loop_
_entity.id
_entity.type
_entity.pdbx_description
1 polymer ?
#
loop_
_entity_poly.entity_id
_entity_poly.type
_entity_poly.pdbx_seq_one_letter_code
_entity_poly.pdbx_strand_id
1 'polypeptide(L)'
;MKLDRQILKLAHHEAHHHLMSDLNYTMELHRFMKDVIDLDTYLSSDFGFKKFLNDYGVGRTLKAGDDPKLKILSLIKDFQFGKSHVQEIAILATKIQQQGLSSQSGKGGPGLPQSFCSKFLYVLKPDQLIPYDSYVLKSLQLTYGLPLKTLDEYYEKADHFRLRYFSEKSDEVIKIREKK
;
A
#
# COMPACT_ATOMS: atom_id res chain seq x y z
N MET A 1 -7.38 11.22 24.89
CA MET A 1 -8.04 12.03 23.84
C MET A 1 -9.38 11.36 23.54
N LYS A 2 -10.52 11.97 23.88
CA LYS A 2 -11.84 11.43 23.50
C LYS A 2 -12.04 11.73 22.01
N LEU A 3 -12.08 10.71 21.16
CA LEU A 3 -12.46 10.86 19.77
C LEU A 3 -13.95 11.21 19.69
N ASP A 4 -14.27 12.30 19.00
CA ASP A 4 -15.64 12.71 18.75
C ASP A 4 -16.38 11.63 17.96
N ARG A 5 -17.62 11.33 18.35
CA ARG A 5 -18.48 10.33 17.70
C ARG A 5 -18.75 10.64 16.21
N GLN A 6 -18.75 11.91 15.84
CA GLN A 6 -18.89 12.33 14.44
C GLN A 6 -17.64 12.02 13.63
N ILE A 7 -16.45 12.27 14.19
CA ILE A 7 -15.17 11.91 13.56
C ILE A 7 -15.06 10.40 13.34
N LEU A 8 -15.49 9.60 14.34
CA LEU A 8 -15.50 8.14 14.21
C LEU A 8 -16.47 7.64 13.13
N LYS A 9 -17.65 8.26 12.99
CA LYS A 9 -18.60 7.91 11.93
C LYS A 9 -18.07 8.26 10.54
N LEU A 10 -17.45 9.43 10.40
CA LEU A 10 -16.85 9.85 9.13
C LEU A 10 -15.68 8.93 8.77
N ALA A 11 -14.78 8.66 9.71
CA ALA A 11 -13.66 7.74 9.49
C ALA A 11 -14.12 6.32 9.12
N HIS A 12 -15.21 5.83 9.71
CA HIS A 12 -15.79 4.54 9.36
C HIS A 12 -16.38 4.55 7.95
N HIS A 13 -17.05 5.62 7.55
CA HIS A 13 -17.61 5.77 6.20
C HIS A 13 -16.50 5.79 5.14
N GLU A 14 -15.50 6.60 5.35
CA GLU A 14 -14.32 6.70 4.47
C GLU A 14 -13.56 5.36 4.39
N ALA A 15 -13.33 4.71 5.53
CA ALA A 15 -12.67 3.41 5.58
C ALA A 15 -13.47 2.34 4.80
N HIS A 16 -14.81 2.35 4.88
CA HIS A 16 -15.66 1.42 4.13
C HIS A 16 -15.57 1.68 2.62
N HIS A 17 -15.59 2.93 2.20
CA HIS A 17 -15.46 3.31 0.79
C HIS A 17 -14.10 2.87 0.23
N HIS A 18 -13.01 3.14 0.95
CA HIS A 18 -11.68 2.70 0.56
C HIS A 18 -11.55 1.18 0.53
N LEU A 19 -12.12 0.47 1.52
CA LEU A 19 -12.10 -0.99 1.56
C LEU A 19 -12.72 -1.63 0.31
N MET A 20 -13.85 -1.10 -0.19
CA MET A 20 -14.49 -1.61 -1.41
C MET A 20 -13.60 -1.41 -2.64
N SER A 21 -12.95 -0.25 -2.75
CA SER A 21 -11.97 0.01 -3.81
C SER A 21 -10.76 -0.93 -3.71
N ASP A 22 -10.22 -1.10 -2.51
CA ASP A 22 -9.06 -1.96 -2.25
C ASP A 22 -9.38 -3.43 -2.60
N LEU A 23 -10.58 -3.91 -2.27
CA LEU A 23 -11.03 -5.25 -2.63
C LEU A 23 -11.12 -5.45 -4.15
N ASN A 24 -11.63 -4.46 -4.89
CA ASN A 24 -11.69 -4.52 -6.34
C ASN A 24 -10.29 -4.55 -6.98
N TYR A 25 -9.35 -3.73 -6.48
CA TYR A 25 -7.94 -3.80 -6.90
C TYR A 25 -7.31 -5.14 -6.57
N THR A 26 -7.57 -5.69 -5.39
CA THR A 26 -7.09 -7.01 -4.98
C THR A 26 -7.61 -8.10 -5.91
N MET A 27 -8.90 -8.10 -6.21
CA MET A 27 -9.52 -9.09 -7.11
C MET A 27 -8.93 -9.01 -8.52
N GLU A 28 -8.79 -7.82 -9.08
CA GLU A 28 -8.26 -7.63 -10.43
C GLU A 28 -6.78 -7.99 -10.52
N LEU A 29 -5.98 -7.63 -9.50
CA LEU A 29 -4.59 -8.05 -9.39
C LEU A 29 -4.46 -9.57 -9.30
N HIS A 30 -5.30 -10.24 -8.51
CA HIS A 30 -5.28 -11.70 -8.42
C HIS A 30 -5.67 -12.39 -9.74
N ARG A 31 -6.59 -11.82 -10.51
CA ARG A 31 -6.92 -12.31 -11.86
C ARG A 31 -5.72 -12.22 -12.79
N PHE A 32 -5.00 -11.10 -12.74
CA PHE A 32 -3.76 -10.92 -13.49
C PHE A 32 -2.67 -11.89 -13.04
N MET A 33 -2.42 -12.02 -11.75
CA MET A 33 -1.39 -12.93 -11.21
C MET A 33 -1.66 -14.41 -11.51
N LYS A 34 -2.94 -14.79 -11.71
CA LYS A 34 -3.37 -16.15 -12.07
C LYS A 34 -3.58 -16.38 -13.57
N ASP A 35 -3.09 -15.48 -14.42
CA ASP A 35 -3.24 -15.55 -15.88
C ASP A 35 -4.70 -15.60 -16.39
N VAL A 36 -5.65 -15.07 -15.61
CA VAL A 36 -7.06 -14.94 -16.01
C VAL A 36 -7.25 -13.76 -16.96
N ILE A 37 -6.45 -12.73 -16.81
CA ILE A 37 -6.37 -11.56 -17.70
C ILE A 37 -4.90 -11.30 -18.08
N ASP A 38 -4.68 -10.79 -19.29
CA ASP A 38 -3.35 -10.46 -19.79
C ASP A 38 -2.84 -9.10 -19.27
N LEU A 39 -1.60 -8.77 -19.60
CA LEU A 39 -0.91 -7.55 -19.22
C LEU A 39 -1.63 -6.28 -19.68
N ASP A 40 -2.09 -6.25 -20.93
CA ASP A 40 -2.72 -5.08 -21.55
C ASP A 40 -4.10 -4.84 -20.94
N THR A 41 -4.85 -5.92 -20.73
CA THR A 41 -6.15 -5.87 -20.04
C THR A 41 -5.98 -5.35 -18.61
N TYR A 42 -5.03 -5.89 -17.84
CA TYR A 42 -4.79 -5.43 -16.47
C TYR A 42 -4.25 -3.99 -16.44
N LEU A 43 -3.42 -3.59 -17.40
CA LEU A 43 -2.91 -2.23 -17.47
C LEU A 43 -4.04 -1.18 -17.52
N SER A 44 -5.12 -1.48 -18.25
CA SER A 44 -6.16 -0.51 -18.64
C SER A 44 -7.55 -0.76 -18.07
N SER A 45 -7.77 -1.84 -17.29
CA SER A 45 -9.08 -2.11 -16.69
C SER A 45 -9.48 -1.07 -15.63
N ASP A 46 -10.77 -1.01 -15.29
CA ASP A 46 -11.34 -0.04 -14.33
C ASP A 46 -10.73 -0.13 -12.93
N PHE A 47 -10.22 -1.29 -12.55
CA PHE A 47 -9.45 -1.51 -11.32
C PHE A 47 -8.06 -2.06 -11.63
N GLY A 48 -7.55 -1.73 -12.81
CA GLY A 48 -6.24 -2.16 -13.27
C GLY A 48 -5.11 -1.23 -12.84
N PHE A 49 -3.94 -1.50 -13.39
CA PHE A 49 -2.70 -0.89 -12.94
C PHE A 49 -2.66 0.63 -13.10
N LYS A 50 -3.14 1.17 -14.23
CA LYS A 50 -3.17 2.64 -14.45
C LYS A 50 -4.05 3.34 -13.42
N LYS A 51 -5.22 2.79 -13.17
CA LYS A 51 -6.17 3.35 -12.21
C LYS A 51 -5.62 3.27 -10.79
N PHE A 52 -5.03 2.12 -10.41
CA PHE A 52 -4.32 1.95 -9.15
C PHE A 52 -3.24 3.03 -8.94
N LEU A 53 -2.38 3.27 -9.95
CA LEU A 53 -1.32 4.28 -9.84
C LEU A 53 -1.88 5.69 -9.55
N ASN A 54 -3.02 6.02 -10.15
CA ASN A 54 -3.68 7.32 -9.98
C ASN A 54 -4.34 7.43 -8.59
N ASP A 55 -5.16 6.45 -8.21
CA ASP A 55 -5.94 6.49 -6.98
C ASP A 55 -5.06 6.45 -5.73
N TYR A 56 -3.96 5.68 -5.76
CA TYR A 56 -2.99 5.66 -4.67
C TYR A 56 -1.93 6.77 -4.76
N GLY A 57 -1.95 7.59 -5.80
CA GLY A 57 -1.02 8.72 -5.99
C GLY A 57 0.45 8.31 -6.14
N VAL A 58 0.72 7.07 -6.59
CA VAL A 58 2.09 6.51 -6.67
C VAL A 58 2.70 6.54 -8.06
N GLY A 59 1.94 6.92 -9.08
CA GLY A 59 2.42 6.97 -10.47
C GLY A 59 3.64 7.86 -10.67
N ARG A 60 3.77 8.95 -9.90
CA ARG A 60 4.92 9.85 -9.94
C ARG A 60 6.25 9.22 -9.53
N THR A 61 6.23 8.08 -8.84
CA THR A 61 7.45 7.37 -8.41
C THR A 61 8.00 6.45 -9.49
N LEU A 62 7.25 6.25 -10.55
CA LEU A 62 7.57 5.39 -11.67
C LEU A 62 7.81 6.20 -12.94
N LYS A 63 8.57 5.62 -13.88
CA LYS A 63 8.80 6.23 -15.19
C LYS A 63 7.50 6.35 -15.98
N ALA A 64 7.30 7.49 -16.64
CA ALA A 64 6.11 7.75 -17.43
C ALA A 64 6.04 6.86 -18.69
N GLY A 65 4.80 6.63 -19.19
CA GLY A 65 4.53 5.85 -20.38
C GLY A 65 4.01 4.45 -20.08
N ASP A 66 3.48 3.78 -21.10
CA ASP A 66 2.90 2.44 -20.94
C ASP A 66 3.95 1.33 -21.01
N ASP A 67 4.98 1.47 -21.85
CA ASP A 67 6.08 0.50 -21.92
C ASP A 67 6.79 0.28 -20.57
N PRO A 68 7.18 1.33 -19.80
CA PRO A 68 7.69 1.12 -18.44
C PRO A 68 6.71 0.42 -17.50
N LYS A 69 5.41 0.72 -17.60
CA LYS A 69 4.37 0.08 -16.77
C LYS A 69 4.22 -1.40 -17.09
N LEU A 70 4.22 -1.78 -18.38
CA LEU A 70 4.19 -3.18 -18.80
C LEU A 70 5.42 -3.94 -18.30
N LYS A 71 6.61 -3.34 -18.36
CA LYS A 71 7.85 -3.93 -17.81
C LYS A 71 7.78 -4.12 -16.30
N ILE A 72 7.19 -3.17 -15.58
CA ILE A 72 6.96 -3.30 -14.13
C ILE A 72 6.00 -4.44 -13.84
N LEU A 73 4.90 -4.57 -14.59
CA LEU A 73 3.95 -5.66 -14.42
C LEU A 73 4.58 -7.03 -14.70
N SER A 74 5.39 -7.16 -15.74
CA SER A 74 6.15 -8.39 -16.01
C SER A 74 7.11 -8.71 -14.86
N LEU A 75 7.85 -7.72 -14.36
CA LEU A 75 8.76 -7.88 -13.24
C LEU A 75 8.02 -8.33 -11.96
N ILE A 76 6.83 -7.80 -11.72
CA ILE A 76 5.98 -8.19 -10.57
C ILE A 76 5.49 -9.63 -10.74
N LYS A 77 5.08 -10.03 -11.93
CA LYS A 77 4.61 -11.38 -12.23
C LYS A 77 5.69 -12.43 -11.97
N ASP A 78 6.94 -12.09 -12.29
CA ASP A 78 8.12 -12.95 -12.09
C ASP A 78 8.70 -12.84 -10.68
N PHE A 79 8.12 -11.98 -9.82
CA PHE A 79 8.65 -11.73 -8.50
C PHE A 79 8.31 -12.87 -7.53
N GLN A 80 9.33 -13.43 -6.90
CA GLN A 80 9.16 -14.47 -5.89
C GLN A 80 8.85 -13.84 -4.53
N PHE A 81 7.62 -14.01 -4.09
CA PHE A 81 7.14 -13.63 -2.76
C PHE A 81 7.50 -14.73 -1.73
N GLY A 82 7.56 -14.38 -0.47
CA GLY A 82 7.82 -15.35 0.62
C GLY A 82 8.88 -14.89 1.63
N LYS A 83 9.34 -13.64 1.50
CA LYS A 83 10.20 -12.97 2.48
C LYS A 83 9.36 -12.10 3.42
N SER A 84 10.00 -11.46 4.40
CA SER A 84 9.33 -10.43 5.20
C SER A 84 8.91 -9.25 4.29
N HIS A 85 7.82 -8.57 4.66
CA HIS A 85 7.27 -7.46 3.87
C HIS A 85 8.28 -6.36 3.58
N VAL A 86 9.10 -5.99 4.57
CA VAL A 86 10.14 -4.97 4.40
C VAL A 86 11.17 -5.42 3.38
N GLN A 87 11.57 -6.69 3.41
CA GLN A 87 12.49 -7.25 2.41
C GLN A 87 11.86 -7.31 1.03
N GLU A 88 10.60 -7.70 0.90
CA GLU A 88 9.89 -7.73 -0.38
C GLU A 88 9.79 -6.33 -0.98
N ILE A 89 9.42 -5.31 -0.18
CA ILE A 89 9.38 -3.91 -0.61
C ILE A 89 10.77 -3.45 -1.09
N ALA A 90 11.81 -3.70 -0.30
CA ALA A 90 13.17 -3.27 -0.61
C ALA A 90 13.69 -3.93 -1.90
N ILE A 91 13.51 -5.25 -2.05
CA ILE A 91 13.96 -6.00 -3.22
C ILE A 91 13.21 -5.55 -4.48
N LEU A 92 11.89 -5.43 -4.42
CA LEU A 92 11.07 -5.01 -5.55
C LEU A 92 11.42 -3.58 -5.98
N ALA A 93 11.54 -2.66 -5.02
CA ALA A 93 11.92 -1.27 -5.30
C ALA A 93 13.33 -1.18 -5.94
N THR A 94 14.28 -1.97 -5.45
CA THR A 94 15.64 -2.04 -6.02
C THR A 94 15.62 -2.59 -7.44
N LYS A 95 14.88 -3.65 -7.71
CA LYS A 95 14.74 -4.22 -9.06
C LYS A 95 14.15 -3.21 -10.06
N ILE A 96 13.09 -2.50 -9.66
CA ILE A 96 12.46 -1.46 -10.49
C ILE A 96 13.47 -0.33 -10.78
N GLN A 97 14.22 0.10 -9.78
CA GLN A 97 15.25 1.13 -9.94
C GLN A 97 16.39 0.68 -10.86
N GLN A 98 16.94 -0.52 -10.66
CA GLN A 98 18.04 -1.08 -11.45
C GLN A 98 17.67 -1.25 -12.94
N GLN A 99 16.41 -1.50 -13.24
CA GLN A 99 15.90 -1.56 -14.62
C GLN A 99 15.58 -0.19 -15.21
N GLY A 100 15.85 0.90 -14.50
CA GLY A 100 15.57 2.27 -14.96
C GLY A 100 14.09 2.57 -15.10
N LEU A 101 13.21 1.89 -14.34
CA LEU A 101 11.76 2.03 -14.39
C LEU A 101 11.20 2.98 -13.32
N SER A 102 12.04 3.48 -12.41
CA SER A 102 11.68 4.51 -11.44
C SER A 102 11.89 5.91 -12.01
N SER A 103 11.12 6.89 -11.51
CA SER A 103 11.33 8.30 -11.81
C SER A 103 12.60 8.83 -11.13
N GLN A 104 13.13 9.96 -11.63
CA GLN A 104 14.22 10.65 -10.97
C GLN A 104 13.75 11.22 -9.61
N SER A 105 14.57 11.08 -8.59
CA SER A 105 14.34 11.78 -7.33
C SER A 105 14.70 13.26 -7.50
N GLY A 106 14.04 14.13 -6.73
CA GLY A 106 14.39 15.58 -6.69
C GLY A 106 15.83 15.87 -6.26
N LYS A 107 16.62 14.85 -5.92
CA LYS A 107 18.05 14.91 -5.55
C LYS A 107 18.99 14.45 -6.68
N GLY A 108 18.50 14.29 -7.91
CA GLY A 108 19.33 14.07 -9.08
C GLY A 108 19.70 12.62 -9.40
N GLY A 109 19.03 11.63 -8.84
CA GLY A 109 19.21 10.20 -9.17
C GLY A 109 17.88 9.45 -9.24
N PRO A 110 17.86 8.20 -9.78
CA PRO A 110 16.65 7.40 -9.77
C PRO A 110 16.22 7.11 -8.32
N GLY A 111 14.98 7.50 -7.97
CA GLY A 111 14.41 7.27 -6.64
C GLY A 111 14.06 5.79 -6.42
N LEU A 112 14.10 5.32 -5.18
CA LEU A 112 13.55 4.03 -4.82
C LEU A 112 12.02 4.16 -4.71
N PRO A 113 11.21 3.42 -5.49
CA PRO A 113 9.75 3.53 -5.49
C PRO A 113 9.11 2.73 -4.34
N GLN A 114 9.59 2.94 -3.10
CA GLN A 114 9.13 2.20 -1.91
C GLN A 114 7.65 2.41 -1.63
N SER A 115 7.14 3.63 -1.80
CA SER A 115 5.72 3.93 -1.58
C SER A 115 4.83 3.18 -2.58
N PHE A 116 5.24 3.06 -3.85
CA PHE A 116 4.57 2.22 -4.82
C PHE A 116 4.61 0.75 -4.40
N CYS A 117 5.80 0.21 -4.12
CA CYS A 117 5.96 -1.21 -3.78
C CYS A 117 5.14 -1.59 -2.55
N SER A 118 5.12 -0.74 -1.51
CA SER A 118 4.36 -1.04 -0.30
C SER A 118 2.85 -1.04 -0.54
N LYS A 119 2.32 -0.07 -1.30
CA LYS A 119 0.89 0.00 -1.63
C LYS A 119 0.47 -1.13 -2.57
N PHE A 120 1.33 -1.50 -3.51
CA PHE A 120 1.09 -2.62 -4.40
C PHE A 120 1.06 -3.95 -3.63
N LEU A 121 2.02 -4.18 -2.74
CA LEU A 121 2.06 -5.37 -1.88
C LEU A 121 0.88 -5.40 -0.89
N TYR A 122 0.42 -4.24 -0.41
CA TYR A 122 -0.80 -4.15 0.40
C TYR A 122 -2.03 -4.66 -0.38
N VAL A 123 -2.21 -4.23 -1.63
CA VAL A 123 -3.31 -4.72 -2.47
C VAL A 123 -3.18 -6.22 -2.76
N LEU A 124 -1.97 -6.74 -2.86
CA LEU A 124 -1.75 -8.18 -3.04
C LEU A 124 -2.00 -8.99 -1.77
N LYS A 125 -1.73 -8.43 -0.59
CA LYS A 125 -1.79 -9.09 0.73
C LYS A 125 -2.41 -8.15 1.78
N PRO A 126 -3.69 -7.79 1.66
CA PRO A 126 -4.30 -6.71 2.46
C PRO A 126 -4.43 -7.03 3.95
N ASP A 127 -4.43 -8.30 4.31
CA ASP A 127 -4.48 -8.78 5.70
C ASP A 127 -3.13 -8.71 6.43
N GLN A 128 -2.04 -8.56 5.70
CA GLN A 128 -0.68 -8.67 6.21
C GLN A 128 0.05 -7.33 6.32
N LEU A 129 -0.38 -6.30 5.61
CA LEU A 129 0.37 -5.06 5.43
C LEU A 129 -0.40 -3.81 5.77
N ILE A 130 0.31 -2.81 6.29
CA ILE A 130 -0.10 -1.41 6.32
C ILE A 130 0.70 -0.68 5.23
N PRO A 131 0.07 0.04 4.28
CA PRO A 131 0.81 0.73 3.24
C PRO A 131 1.77 1.77 3.82
N TYR A 132 3.00 1.85 3.31
CA TYR A 132 3.91 2.94 3.63
C TYR A 132 3.38 4.23 3.01
N ASP A 133 2.96 5.14 3.85
CA ASP A 133 2.42 6.43 3.47
C ASP A 133 2.99 7.55 4.33
N SER A 134 3.21 8.72 3.71
CA SER A 134 3.80 9.87 4.40
C SER A 134 2.93 10.44 5.54
N TYR A 135 1.60 10.29 5.45
CA TYR A 135 0.68 10.71 6.51
C TYR A 135 0.72 9.73 7.68
N VAL A 136 0.70 8.43 7.39
CA VAL A 136 0.86 7.39 8.43
C VAL A 136 2.22 7.53 9.10
N LEU A 137 3.30 7.75 8.34
CA LEU A 137 4.64 7.99 8.89
C LEU A 137 4.65 9.18 9.86
N LYS A 138 4.10 10.32 9.45
CA LYS A 138 4.01 11.51 10.32
C LYS A 138 3.18 11.25 11.58
N SER A 139 2.06 10.54 11.44
CA SER A 139 1.20 10.19 12.58
C SER A 139 1.92 9.27 13.57
N LEU A 140 2.66 8.29 13.09
CA LEU A 140 3.48 7.41 13.93
C LEU A 140 4.61 8.19 14.62
N GLN A 141 5.31 9.06 13.90
CA GLN A 141 6.35 9.92 14.47
C GLN A 141 5.82 10.81 15.59
N LEU A 142 4.63 11.40 15.39
CA LEU A 142 3.97 12.21 16.44
C LEU A 142 3.53 11.34 17.63
N THR A 143 3.01 10.15 17.38
CA THR A 143 2.51 9.24 18.44
C THR A 143 3.65 8.72 19.32
N TYR A 144 4.77 8.37 18.71
CA TYR A 144 5.92 7.79 19.44
C TYR A 144 6.98 8.83 19.85
N GLY A 145 6.89 10.06 19.36
CA GLY A 145 7.85 11.13 19.67
C GLY A 145 9.25 10.88 19.10
N LEU A 146 9.39 10.02 18.08
CA LEU A 146 10.65 9.58 17.50
C LEU A 146 10.67 9.77 15.99
N PRO A 147 11.80 10.19 15.39
CA PRO A 147 11.97 10.21 13.97
C PRO A 147 12.12 8.77 13.46
N LEU A 148 11.20 8.29 12.62
CA LEU A 148 11.30 7.01 11.94
C LEU A 148 12.07 7.22 10.63
N LYS A 149 13.25 6.62 10.50
CA LYS A 149 14.19 6.87 9.40
C LYS A 149 14.23 5.72 8.39
N THR A 150 13.85 4.52 8.82
CA THR A 150 13.92 3.30 8.00
C THR A 150 12.53 2.67 7.82
N LEU A 151 12.40 1.80 6.81
CA LEU A 151 11.17 1.01 6.62
C LEU A 151 10.95 0.03 7.78
N ASP A 152 12.02 -0.54 8.32
CA ASP A 152 11.93 -1.46 9.46
C ASP A 152 11.34 -0.77 10.68
N GLU A 153 11.84 0.42 11.04
CA GLU A 153 11.31 1.24 12.13
C GLU A 153 9.84 1.61 11.90
N TYR A 154 9.48 1.95 10.64
CA TYR A 154 8.10 2.27 10.29
C TYR A 154 7.19 1.06 10.52
N TYR A 155 7.53 -0.11 9.98
CA TYR A 155 6.69 -1.30 10.09
C TYR A 155 6.62 -1.83 11.51
N GLU A 156 7.71 -1.80 12.28
CA GLU A 156 7.70 -2.13 13.71
C GLU A 156 6.68 -1.27 14.47
N LYS A 157 6.70 0.05 14.26
CA LYS A 157 5.78 0.96 14.97
C LYS A 157 4.35 0.88 14.44
N ALA A 158 4.16 0.67 13.14
CA ALA A 158 2.84 0.49 12.55
C ALA A 158 2.18 -0.80 13.07
N ASP A 159 2.90 -1.90 13.14
CA ASP A 159 2.40 -3.17 13.69
C ASP A 159 2.12 -3.06 15.18
N HIS A 160 3.00 -2.44 15.95
CA HIS A 160 2.77 -2.18 17.37
C HIS A 160 1.51 -1.32 17.59
N PHE A 161 1.34 -0.25 16.81
CA PHE A 161 0.15 0.60 16.86
C PHE A 161 -1.12 -0.19 16.51
N ARG A 162 -1.08 -0.98 15.43
CA ARG A 162 -2.18 -1.83 15.00
C ARG A 162 -2.59 -2.81 16.10
N LEU A 163 -1.64 -3.57 16.64
CA LEU A 163 -1.90 -4.56 17.68
C LEU A 163 -2.48 -3.92 18.94
N ARG A 164 -1.90 -2.82 19.39
CA ARG A 164 -2.38 -2.07 20.55
C ARG A 164 -3.79 -1.51 20.33
N TYR A 165 -4.03 -0.87 19.19
CA TYR A 165 -5.33 -0.30 18.88
C TYR A 165 -6.42 -1.36 18.76
N PHE A 166 -6.15 -2.47 18.08
CA PHE A 166 -7.13 -3.55 17.94
C PHE A 166 -7.35 -4.30 19.25
N SER A 167 -6.33 -4.50 20.08
CA SER A 167 -6.51 -5.14 21.40
C SER A 167 -7.31 -4.27 22.38
N GLU A 168 -7.07 -2.94 22.38
CA GLU A 168 -7.76 -2.00 23.30
C GLU A 168 -9.19 -1.67 22.84
N LYS A 169 -9.50 -1.81 21.55
CA LYS A 169 -10.76 -1.36 20.94
C LYS A 169 -11.65 -2.47 20.42
N SER A 170 -11.18 -3.71 20.35
CA SER A 170 -11.99 -4.85 19.91
C SER A 170 -13.26 -5.00 20.74
N ASP A 171 -13.17 -4.86 22.07
CA ASP A 171 -14.30 -4.96 23.00
C ASP A 171 -15.31 -3.80 22.84
N GLU A 172 -14.85 -2.59 22.55
CA GLU A 172 -15.75 -1.46 22.28
C GLU A 172 -16.47 -1.59 20.94
N VAL A 173 -15.80 -2.09 19.89
CA VAL A 173 -16.41 -2.33 18.58
C VAL A 173 -17.42 -3.47 18.64
N ILE A 174 -17.14 -4.53 19.39
CA ILE A 174 -18.09 -5.65 19.62
C ILE A 174 -19.33 -5.13 20.35
N LYS A 175 -19.18 -4.35 21.42
CA LYS A 175 -20.30 -3.75 22.18
C LYS A 175 -21.17 -2.79 21.35
N ILE A 176 -20.61 -2.15 20.33
CA ILE A 176 -21.38 -1.29 19.40
C ILE A 176 -22.20 -2.13 18.42
N ARG A 177 -21.69 -3.31 18.01
CA ARG A 177 -22.42 -4.24 17.13
C ARG A 177 -23.58 -4.94 17.83
N GLU A 178 -23.44 -5.26 19.12
CA GLU A 178 -24.47 -5.95 19.90
C GLU A 178 -25.64 -5.04 20.33
N LYS A 179 -25.50 -3.72 20.17
CA LYS A 179 -26.55 -2.73 20.49
C LYS A 179 -27.43 -2.32 19.29
N LYS A 180 -27.29 -2.97 18.16
CA LYS A 180 -28.15 -2.83 16.96
C LYS A 180 -29.02 -4.05 16.77
#